data_6921f9e6ea75aa49b5f3b42c015950a9
#
_entry.id   6921f9e6ea75aa49b5f3b42c015950a9
#
_cell.length_a   1.000
_cell.length_b   1.000
_cell.length_c   1.000
_cell.angle_alpha   90.00
_cell.angle_beta   90.00
_cell.angle_gamma   90.00
#
_symmetry.space_group_name_H-M   'P 1'
#
loop_
_entity.id
_entity.type
_entity.pdbx_description
1 polymer ?
#
loop_
_entity_poly.entity_id
_entity_poly.type
_entity_poly.pdbx_seq_one_letter_code
_entity_poly.pdbx_strand_id
1 'polypeptide(L)'
;MPKDHLINDARNPAFMAMTGENHLANLPDTVSEQAIYWFALLLDGSETEEDRRAFARWVEADAAHLKAFGEIERLWSGSTSLNLSTGNKVGRRAFMTGTAAALVISAGWAFAPRHPFADIRTVTGERHSFSLPGGVEAELASDTVMSYVARDGINGVELHSGEAWFNHSATGNAFFVAAAHGASWSWGGRLDVAAYDGDVTVIAEQNPLIVRVGGAQTQVAAGNAVRYRDVQIGRPYEVDLSAELAWRNGQLVFMGRPLGEVVRVLQRWQNGKIMIIGEELKSRPVTLVVDLERSKDVLPVLARVLSINVHRFTDYLTVIRAA
;
A
#
# COMPACT_ATOMS: atom_id res chain seq x y z
N MET A 1 -5.59 -39.91 -26.03
CA MET A 1 -6.89 -39.76 -25.41
C MET A 1 -6.93 -40.40 -24.04
N PRO A 2 -7.52 -39.86 -23.01
CA PRO A 2 -8.14 -38.54 -22.82
C PRO A 2 -7.26 -37.62 -21.94
N LYS A 3 -7.24 -36.32 -22.02
CA LYS A 3 -8.17 -35.24 -21.59
C LYS A 3 -8.81 -35.53 -20.21
N ASP A 4 -8.53 -34.68 -19.24
CA ASP A 4 -9.42 -33.68 -18.73
C ASP A 4 -9.01 -33.18 -17.37
N HIS A 5 -8.99 -31.84 -17.29
CA HIS A 5 -9.57 -31.01 -16.24
C HIS A 5 -9.22 -31.26 -14.79
N LEU A 6 -8.58 -30.27 -14.21
CA LEU A 6 -9.09 -29.67 -12.98
C LEU A 6 -8.48 -28.28 -12.80
N ILE A 7 -8.98 -27.32 -13.58
CA ILE A 7 -9.09 -25.93 -13.15
C ILE A 7 -10.22 -25.93 -12.13
N ASN A 8 -9.92 -26.01 -10.87
CA ASN A 8 -10.94 -25.85 -9.84
C ASN A 8 -10.86 -24.39 -9.32
N ASP A 9 -11.71 -23.58 -9.95
CA ASP A 9 -12.17 -22.28 -9.54
C ASP A 9 -12.71 -22.38 -8.10
N ALA A 10 -11.85 -22.11 -7.13
CA ALA A 10 -12.23 -22.08 -5.72
C ALA A 10 -12.95 -20.77 -5.40
N ARG A 11 -14.15 -20.60 -5.94
CA ARG A 11 -15.15 -19.70 -5.39
C ARG A 11 -15.52 -20.22 -4.01
N ASN A 12 -15.19 -19.45 -3.00
CA ASN A 12 -15.52 -19.78 -1.61
C ASN A 12 -17.03 -20.05 -1.50
N PRO A 13 -17.48 -21.28 -1.15
CA PRO A 13 -18.91 -21.64 -1.12
C PRO A 13 -19.71 -20.81 -0.11
N ALA A 14 -19.07 -20.17 0.88
CA ALA A 14 -19.73 -19.28 1.82
C ALA A 14 -20.19 -17.96 1.18
N PHE A 15 -19.53 -17.51 0.10
CA PHE A 15 -19.94 -16.28 -0.61
C PHE A 15 -21.01 -16.54 -1.68
N MET A 16 -21.00 -17.73 -2.32
CA MET A 16 -22.00 -18.09 -3.33
C MET A 16 -23.37 -18.46 -2.75
N ALA A 17 -23.47 -18.78 -1.45
CA ALA A 17 -24.74 -19.02 -0.79
C ALA A 17 -25.52 -17.75 -0.43
N MET A 18 -24.97 -16.57 -0.68
CA MET A 18 -25.49 -15.28 -0.20
C MET A 18 -26.20 -14.44 -1.28
N THR A 19 -26.37 -14.95 -2.48
CA THR A 19 -27.21 -14.29 -3.51
C THR A 19 -28.67 -14.69 -3.31
N GLY A 20 -29.38 -13.95 -2.49
CA GLY A 20 -30.81 -14.06 -2.32
C GLY A 20 -31.24 -14.63 -0.96
N GLU A 21 -31.91 -13.79 -0.18
CA GLU A 21 -32.64 -14.08 1.05
C GLU A 21 -31.83 -14.20 2.37
N ASN A 22 -31.96 -13.18 3.20
CA ASN A 22 -31.56 -13.08 4.62
C ASN A 22 -30.06 -12.91 4.93
N HIS A 23 -29.47 -11.79 4.52
CA HIS A 23 -28.12 -11.41 4.95
C HIS A 23 -27.94 -11.35 6.48
N LEU A 24 -29.00 -11.03 7.23
CA LEU A 24 -28.97 -11.02 8.70
C LEU A 24 -28.88 -12.42 9.33
N ALA A 25 -29.33 -13.46 8.65
CA ALA A 25 -29.29 -14.84 9.15
C ALA A 25 -27.90 -15.50 8.98
N ASN A 26 -27.06 -14.94 8.11
CA ASN A 26 -25.75 -15.48 7.75
C ASN A 26 -24.58 -14.56 8.19
N LEU A 27 -24.85 -13.60 9.10
CA LEU A 27 -23.76 -12.78 9.65
C LEU A 27 -22.79 -13.62 10.48
N PRO A 28 -21.50 -13.30 10.46
CA PRO A 28 -20.50 -13.93 11.32
C PRO A 28 -20.83 -13.81 12.83
N ASP A 29 -20.22 -14.66 13.65
CA ASP A 29 -20.56 -14.79 15.06
C ASP A 29 -20.17 -13.57 15.90
N THR A 30 -19.11 -12.85 15.53
CA THR A 30 -18.63 -11.71 16.31
C THR A 30 -19.01 -10.37 15.68
N VAL A 31 -19.25 -9.35 16.51
CA VAL A 31 -19.56 -7.98 16.08
C VAL A 31 -18.46 -7.41 15.17
N SER A 32 -17.21 -7.70 15.46
CA SER A 32 -16.08 -7.25 14.63
C SER A 32 -16.10 -7.88 13.24
N GLU A 33 -16.43 -9.17 13.14
CA GLU A 33 -16.56 -9.86 11.85
C GLU A 33 -17.76 -9.36 11.05
N GLN A 34 -18.87 -9.09 11.75
CA GLN A 34 -20.06 -8.47 11.13
C GLN A 34 -19.73 -7.08 10.59
N ALA A 35 -18.98 -6.28 11.34
CA ALA A 35 -18.52 -4.96 10.89
C ALA A 35 -17.62 -5.05 9.64
N ILE A 36 -16.71 -6.02 9.60
CA ILE A 36 -15.84 -6.28 8.42
C ILE A 36 -16.70 -6.72 7.22
N TYR A 37 -17.66 -7.61 7.45
CA TYR A 37 -18.58 -8.07 6.39
C TYR A 37 -19.33 -6.91 5.76
N TRP A 38 -19.98 -6.07 6.58
CA TRP A 38 -20.70 -4.90 6.10
C TRP A 38 -19.78 -3.91 5.39
N PHE A 39 -18.58 -3.69 5.94
CA PHE A 39 -17.61 -2.81 5.32
C PHE A 39 -17.16 -3.33 3.94
N ALA A 40 -16.88 -4.63 3.82
CA ALA A 40 -16.49 -5.25 2.56
C ALA A 40 -17.60 -5.17 1.50
N LEU A 41 -18.86 -5.44 1.89
CA LEU A 41 -20.01 -5.38 0.99
C LEU A 41 -20.24 -3.96 0.45
N LEU A 42 -20.19 -2.96 1.33
CA LEU A 42 -20.36 -1.55 0.95
C LEU A 42 -19.19 -0.99 0.15
N LEU A 43 -17.97 -1.55 0.34
CA LEU A 43 -16.77 -1.13 -0.39
C LEU A 43 -16.76 -1.63 -1.84
N ASP A 44 -17.28 -2.83 -2.07
CA ASP A 44 -17.32 -3.47 -3.39
C ASP A 44 -18.33 -2.79 -4.34
N GLY A 45 -19.27 -2.02 -3.80
CA GLY A 45 -20.30 -1.34 -4.57
C GLY A 45 -21.33 -2.29 -5.22
N SER A 46 -21.33 -3.56 -4.79
CA SER A 46 -22.28 -4.59 -5.25
C SER A 46 -23.53 -4.67 -4.36
N GLU A 47 -23.60 -3.84 -3.30
CA GLU A 47 -24.71 -3.82 -2.36
C GLU A 47 -26.04 -3.45 -3.01
N THR A 48 -27.08 -4.18 -2.64
CA THR A 48 -28.45 -3.90 -3.04
C THR A 48 -29.10 -2.88 -2.10
N GLU A 49 -30.27 -2.35 -2.46
CA GLU A 49 -31.05 -1.49 -1.58
C GLU A 49 -31.52 -2.24 -0.32
N GLU A 50 -31.67 -3.55 -0.40
CA GLU A 50 -32.01 -4.40 0.73
C GLU A 50 -30.83 -4.53 1.70
N ASP A 51 -29.59 -4.66 1.17
CA ASP A 51 -28.36 -4.67 1.95
C ASP A 51 -28.18 -3.37 2.72
N ARG A 52 -28.43 -2.24 2.08
CA ARG A 52 -28.36 -0.93 2.75
C ARG A 52 -29.33 -0.81 3.91
N ARG A 53 -30.54 -1.32 3.74
CA ARG A 53 -31.55 -1.36 4.81
C ARG A 53 -31.17 -2.34 5.93
N ALA A 54 -30.58 -3.48 5.57
CA ALA A 54 -30.11 -4.47 6.52
C ALA A 54 -28.92 -3.92 7.34
N PHE A 55 -27.96 -3.25 6.67
CA PHE A 55 -26.87 -2.55 7.33
C PHE A 55 -27.36 -1.47 8.30
N ALA A 56 -28.32 -0.65 7.89
CA ALA A 56 -28.89 0.39 8.76
C ALA A 56 -29.50 -0.22 10.02
N ARG A 57 -30.31 -1.29 9.88
CA ARG A 57 -30.86 -2.00 11.04
C ARG A 57 -29.77 -2.59 11.94
N TRP A 58 -28.72 -3.15 11.36
CA TRP A 58 -27.61 -3.71 12.12
C TRP A 58 -26.87 -2.62 12.91
N VAL A 59 -26.58 -1.47 12.32
CA VAL A 59 -25.93 -0.33 13.03
C VAL A 59 -26.84 0.20 14.16
N GLU A 60 -28.16 0.25 13.96
CA GLU A 60 -29.10 0.75 14.95
C GLU A 60 -29.33 -0.22 16.11
N ALA A 61 -29.07 -1.51 15.92
CA ALA A 61 -29.37 -2.55 16.90
C ALA A 61 -28.50 -2.46 18.17
N ASP A 62 -27.23 -2.05 18.05
CA ASP A 62 -26.30 -1.90 19.17
C ASP A 62 -25.24 -0.83 18.90
N ALA A 63 -24.91 -0.04 19.93
CA ALA A 63 -23.83 0.95 19.87
C ALA A 63 -22.44 0.29 19.62
N ALA A 64 -22.26 -0.97 20.03
CA ALA A 64 -21.06 -1.74 19.74
C ALA A 64 -20.86 -1.98 18.24
N HIS A 65 -21.95 -2.12 17.47
CA HIS A 65 -21.90 -2.28 16.01
C HIS A 65 -21.35 -1.04 15.32
N LEU A 66 -21.85 0.14 15.68
CA LEU A 66 -21.37 1.40 15.15
C LEU A 66 -19.89 1.63 15.50
N LYS A 67 -19.50 1.29 16.73
CA LYS A 67 -18.11 1.39 17.19
C LYS A 67 -17.19 0.47 16.38
N ALA A 68 -17.57 -0.80 16.23
CA ALA A 68 -16.79 -1.79 15.48
C ALA A 68 -16.66 -1.38 14.01
N PHE A 69 -17.74 -0.92 13.38
CA PHE A 69 -17.70 -0.42 12.00
C PHE A 69 -16.76 0.80 11.84
N GLY A 70 -16.83 1.77 12.74
CA GLY A 70 -15.96 2.92 12.77
C GLY A 70 -14.48 2.58 13.05
N GLU A 71 -14.19 1.47 13.75
CA GLU A 71 -12.83 0.95 13.90
C GLU A 71 -12.28 0.39 12.57
N ILE A 72 -13.11 -0.36 11.83
CA ILE A 72 -12.75 -0.86 10.50
C ILE A 72 -12.53 0.30 9.52
N GLU A 73 -13.42 1.29 9.52
CA GLU A 73 -13.28 2.50 8.70
C GLU A 73 -11.99 3.27 9.00
N ARG A 74 -11.61 3.42 10.27
CA ARG A 74 -10.33 4.04 10.68
C ARG A 74 -9.12 3.22 10.25
N LEU A 75 -9.17 1.90 10.38
CA LEU A 75 -8.12 1.02 9.91
C LEU A 75 -7.97 1.09 8.37
N TRP A 76 -9.08 1.23 7.68
CA TRP A 76 -9.09 1.42 6.23
C TRP A 76 -8.51 2.78 5.82
N SER A 77 -8.96 3.88 6.43
CA SER A 77 -8.54 5.26 6.13
C SER A 77 -7.21 5.63 6.75
N GLY A 78 -6.77 4.98 7.79
CA GLY A 78 -5.54 5.27 8.54
C GLY A 78 -4.22 5.06 7.77
N SER A 79 -4.29 4.60 6.52
CA SER A 79 -3.19 4.64 5.57
C SER A 79 -3.30 5.82 4.58
N THR A 80 -4.37 6.62 4.69
CA THR A 80 -4.56 7.85 3.90
C THR A 80 -4.88 8.95 4.91
N SER A 81 -3.87 9.73 5.29
CA SER A 81 -4.03 10.87 6.21
C SER A 81 -4.90 11.95 5.57
N LEU A 82 -6.21 11.78 5.65
CA LEU A 82 -7.14 12.89 5.51
C LEU A 82 -7.40 13.43 6.91
N ASN A 83 -6.75 14.56 7.24
CA ASN A 83 -7.06 15.39 8.39
C ASN A 83 -8.51 15.93 8.24
N LEU A 84 -9.48 15.12 8.65
CA LEU A 84 -10.81 15.65 8.94
C LEU A 84 -10.75 16.23 10.35
N SER A 85 -10.48 17.53 10.40
CA SER A 85 -10.67 18.35 11.58
C SER A 85 -12.10 18.13 12.11
N THR A 86 -12.22 17.38 13.19
CA THR A 86 -13.46 17.15 13.93
C THR A 86 -13.84 18.40 14.69
N GLY A 87 -14.57 19.27 14.04
CA GLY A 87 -15.23 20.40 14.67
C GLY A 87 -16.65 20.58 14.15
N ASN A 88 -17.54 19.65 14.46
CA ASN A 88 -18.96 19.95 14.62
C ASN A 88 -19.71 18.70 15.11
N LYS A 89 -20.48 18.86 16.19
CA LYS A 89 -21.44 17.86 16.66
C LYS A 89 -22.57 17.72 15.65
N VAL A 90 -22.41 16.81 14.70
CA VAL A 90 -23.48 16.45 13.76
C VAL A 90 -24.51 15.61 14.51
N GLY A 91 -25.71 16.17 14.66
CA GLY A 91 -26.80 15.52 15.35
C GLY A 91 -27.28 14.25 14.64
N ARG A 92 -27.77 13.28 15.42
CA ARG A 92 -28.28 11.95 14.98
C ARG A 92 -29.20 11.95 13.74
N ARG A 93 -29.80 13.08 13.37
CA ARG A 93 -30.71 13.20 12.22
C ARG A 93 -30.00 13.45 10.88
N ALA A 94 -28.75 13.93 10.86
CA ALA A 94 -27.99 14.18 9.62
C ALA A 94 -27.36 12.87 9.05
N PHE A 95 -27.27 11.83 9.84
CA PHE A 95 -26.71 10.55 9.43
C PHE A 95 -27.62 9.74 8.48
N MET A 96 -28.93 9.96 8.52
CA MET A 96 -29.92 9.17 7.79
C MET A 96 -30.11 9.52 6.31
N THR A 97 -29.60 10.68 5.83
CA THR A 97 -29.86 11.14 4.46
C THR A 97 -28.63 11.54 3.65
N GLY A 98 -27.44 11.62 4.26
CA GLY A 98 -26.24 12.15 3.60
C GLY A 98 -25.06 11.22 3.48
N THR A 99 -24.97 10.19 4.30
CA THR A 99 -23.75 9.37 4.44
C THR A 99 -23.54 8.34 3.34
N ALA A 100 -24.60 7.77 2.79
CA ALA A 100 -24.47 6.85 1.65
C ALA A 100 -23.95 7.57 0.39
N ALA A 101 -24.43 8.79 0.14
CA ALA A 101 -23.94 9.61 -0.98
C ALA A 101 -22.49 10.11 -0.76
N ALA A 102 -22.12 10.43 0.49
CA ALA A 102 -20.76 10.85 0.81
C ALA A 102 -19.73 9.72 0.69
N LEU A 103 -20.11 8.48 1.02
CA LEU A 103 -19.24 7.31 0.85
C LEU A 103 -19.02 6.96 -0.63
N VAL A 104 -20.04 7.07 -1.48
CA VAL A 104 -19.91 6.82 -2.92
C VAL A 104 -19.06 7.91 -3.60
N ILE A 105 -19.19 9.17 -3.17
CA ILE A 105 -18.37 10.27 -3.70
C ILE A 105 -16.91 10.13 -3.24
N SER A 106 -16.68 9.73 -1.99
CA SER A 106 -15.31 9.51 -1.47
C SER A 106 -14.61 8.31 -2.13
N ALA A 107 -15.34 7.25 -2.46
CA ALA A 107 -14.78 6.11 -3.20
C ALA A 107 -14.33 6.52 -4.62
N GLY A 108 -15.13 7.31 -5.35
CA GLY A 108 -14.76 7.80 -6.68
C GLY A 108 -13.49 8.66 -6.68
N TRP A 109 -13.27 9.46 -5.63
CA TRP A 109 -12.05 10.27 -5.47
C TRP A 109 -10.83 9.44 -5.05
N ALA A 110 -11.01 8.31 -4.38
CA ALA A 110 -9.92 7.42 -3.99
C ALA A 110 -9.27 6.70 -5.19
N PHE A 111 -10.01 6.56 -6.28
CA PHE A 111 -9.54 5.95 -7.53
C PHE A 111 -9.11 6.96 -8.60
N ALA A 112 -9.29 8.26 -8.36
CA ALA A 112 -8.80 9.27 -9.29
C ALA A 112 -7.26 9.30 -9.28
N PRO A 113 -6.59 9.29 -10.45
CA PRO A 113 -5.14 9.34 -10.50
C PRO A 113 -4.67 10.67 -9.88
N ARG A 114 -3.89 10.57 -8.80
CA ARG A 114 -3.40 11.74 -8.04
C ARG A 114 -2.50 12.67 -8.88
N HIS A 115 -1.86 12.13 -9.92
CA HIS A 115 -0.97 12.84 -10.83
C HIS A 115 -1.34 12.52 -12.29
N PRO A 116 -2.44 13.08 -12.83
CA PRO A 116 -2.94 12.75 -14.16
C PRO A 116 -1.95 13.12 -15.30
N PHE A 117 -1.01 14.00 -15.02
CA PHE A 117 -0.03 14.51 -15.98
C PHE A 117 1.39 13.93 -15.78
N ALA A 118 1.56 12.90 -14.97
CA ALA A 118 2.85 12.24 -14.83
C ALA A 118 3.26 11.54 -16.12
N ASP A 119 4.55 11.67 -16.46
CA ASP A 119 5.08 11.16 -17.73
C ASP A 119 5.18 9.64 -17.77
N ILE A 120 5.44 9.02 -16.61
CA ILE A 120 5.72 7.58 -16.49
C ILE A 120 4.95 7.01 -15.31
N ARG A 121 4.37 5.82 -15.53
CA ARG A 121 3.62 5.07 -14.50
C ARG A 121 3.82 3.58 -14.67
N THR A 122 3.82 2.88 -13.54
CA THR A 122 3.62 1.44 -13.46
C THR A 122 2.30 1.14 -12.74
N VAL A 123 1.64 0.07 -13.12
CA VAL A 123 0.47 -0.42 -12.38
C VAL A 123 0.90 -1.39 -11.27
N THR A 124 -0.04 -1.74 -10.40
CA THR A 124 0.21 -2.67 -9.29
C THR A 124 0.72 -4.02 -9.82
N GLY A 125 1.85 -4.47 -9.31
CA GLY A 125 2.54 -5.70 -9.70
C GLY A 125 3.47 -5.55 -10.91
N GLU A 126 3.47 -4.41 -11.58
CA GLU A 126 4.34 -4.15 -12.74
C GLU A 126 5.71 -3.64 -12.30
N ARG A 127 6.74 -4.07 -13.03
CA ARG A 127 8.10 -3.48 -13.01
C ARG A 127 8.43 -3.03 -14.41
N HIS A 128 9.04 -1.88 -14.55
CA HIS A 128 9.38 -1.32 -15.85
C HIS A 128 10.79 -0.73 -15.85
N SER A 129 11.58 -1.06 -16.89
CA SER A 129 12.95 -0.56 -17.07
C SER A 129 13.02 0.24 -18.34
N PHE A 130 13.71 1.39 -18.31
CA PHE A 130 13.89 2.26 -19.45
C PHE A 130 15.09 3.20 -19.26
N SER A 131 15.44 3.92 -20.30
CA SER A 131 16.53 4.90 -20.27
C SER A 131 15.95 6.32 -20.23
N LEU A 132 16.45 7.11 -19.29
CA LEU A 132 16.15 8.53 -19.15
C LEU A 132 17.06 9.37 -20.06
N PRO A 133 16.67 10.61 -20.39
CA PRO A 133 17.58 11.58 -21.00
C PRO A 133 18.86 11.75 -20.20
N GLY A 134 20.00 11.81 -20.90
CA GLY A 134 21.32 11.91 -20.24
C GLY A 134 21.98 10.57 -19.92
N GLY A 135 21.42 9.45 -20.38
CA GLY A 135 22.04 8.13 -20.23
C GLY A 135 21.88 7.51 -18.84
N VAL A 136 20.87 7.95 -18.08
CA VAL A 136 20.51 7.33 -16.80
C VAL A 136 19.54 6.17 -17.07
N GLU A 137 19.89 4.98 -16.61
CA GLU A 137 18.97 3.83 -16.62
C GLU A 137 18.07 3.91 -15.39
N ALA A 138 16.79 3.59 -15.55
CA ALA A 138 15.82 3.58 -14.49
C ALA A 138 15.03 2.26 -14.48
N GLU A 139 14.79 1.73 -13.30
CA GLU A 139 13.85 0.63 -13.04
C GLU A 139 12.81 1.11 -12.04
N LEU A 140 11.54 1.01 -12.41
CA LEU A 140 10.41 1.36 -11.57
C LEU A 140 9.80 0.11 -10.96
N ALA A 141 9.51 0.19 -9.67
CA ALA A 141 8.74 -0.81 -8.93
C ALA A 141 7.23 -0.66 -9.20
N SER A 142 6.45 -1.51 -8.56
CA SER A 142 5.00 -1.50 -8.57
C SER A 142 4.41 -0.16 -8.14
N ASP A 143 3.31 0.26 -8.79
CA ASP A 143 2.52 1.45 -8.43
C ASP A 143 3.36 2.73 -8.30
N THR A 144 4.28 2.92 -9.23
CA THR A 144 5.20 4.06 -9.26
C THR A 144 4.72 5.12 -10.23
N VAL A 145 4.80 6.38 -9.81
CA VAL A 145 4.41 7.56 -10.60
C VAL A 145 5.55 8.57 -10.59
N MET A 146 6.04 8.96 -11.76
CA MET A 146 7.22 9.80 -11.92
C MET A 146 7.07 10.76 -13.10
N SER A 147 7.69 11.93 -13.01
CA SER A 147 7.79 12.91 -14.09
C SER A 147 9.23 13.29 -14.36
N TYR A 148 9.53 13.64 -15.64
CA TYR A 148 10.79 14.26 -15.99
C TYR A 148 10.82 15.70 -15.51
N VAL A 149 11.94 16.13 -14.96
CA VAL A 149 12.16 17.51 -14.53
C VAL A 149 13.58 17.95 -14.87
N ALA A 150 13.75 19.24 -15.14
CA ALA A 150 15.06 19.86 -15.24
C ALA A 150 15.11 21.08 -14.32
N ARG A 151 16.19 21.24 -13.57
CA ARG A 151 16.43 22.39 -12.69
C ARG A 151 17.83 22.95 -12.97
N ASP A 152 17.90 24.21 -13.31
CA ASP A 152 19.17 24.90 -13.60
C ASP A 152 20.03 24.19 -14.66
N GLY A 153 19.39 23.59 -15.68
CA GLY A 153 20.07 22.84 -16.72
C GLY A 153 20.52 21.42 -16.33
N ILE A 154 20.18 20.97 -15.13
CA ILE A 154 20.46 19.62 -14.64
C ILE A 154 19.22 18.76 -14.82
N ASN A 155 19.38 17.62 -15.49
CA ASN A 155 18.30 16.65 -15.68
C ASN A 155 18.03 15.88 -14.38
N GLY A 156 16.78 15.60 -14.15
CA GLY A 156 16.31 14.82 -13.00
C GLY A 156 14.91 14.27 -13.21
N VAL A 157 14.39 13.73 -12.15
CA VAL A 157 13.02 13.24 -12.08
C VAL A 157 12.34 13.69 -10.78
N GLU A 158 11.04 13.78 -10.81
CA GLU A 158 10.20 13.93 -9.63
C GLU A 158 9.41 12.64 -9.42
N LEU A 159 9.75 11.90 -8.36
CA LEU A 159 9.06 10.71 -7.91
C LEU A 159 7.88 11.14 -7.04
N HIS A 160 6.68 11.07 -7.59
CA HIS A 160 5.45 11.46 -6.90
C HIS A 160 5.00 10.40 -5.89
N SER A 161 5.15 9.13 -6.24
CA SER A 161 4.89 7.97 -5.38
C SER A 161 5.57 6.73 -5.95
N GLY A 162 5.78 5.71 -5.11
CA GLY A 162 6.37 4.45 -5.54
C GLY A 162 7.85 4.34 -5.21
N GLU A 163 8.55 3.51 -5.95
CA GLU A 163 9.97 3.22 -5.76
C GLU A 163 10.66 3.09 -7.11
N ALA A 164 11.84 3.71 -7.22
CA ALA A 164 12.59 3.71 -8.45
C ALA A 164 14.09 3.63 -8.17
N TRP A 165 14.75 2.73 -8.89
CA TRP A 165 16.18 2.59 -8.90
C TRP A 165 16.77 3.25 -10.14
N PHE A 166 17.96 3.86 -9.98
CA PHE A 166 18.64 4.59 -11.04
C PHE A 166 20.10 4.18 -11.12
N ASN A 167 20.60 4.00 -12.35
CA ASN A 167 22.02 3.86 -12.65
C ASN A 167 22.46 5.08 -13.47
N HIS A 168 23.15 5.97 -12.80
CA HIS A 168 23.70 7.17 -13.41
C HIS A 168 25.15 6.94 -13.80
N SER A 169 25.40 6.72 -15.10
CA SER A 169 26.77 6.65 -15.61
C SER A 169 27.50 7.97 -15.38
N ALA A 170 28.65 7.91 -14.72
CA ALA A 170 29.42 9.10 -14.37
C ALA A 170 29.95 9.83 -15.63
N THR A 171 29.17 10.79 -16.13
CA THR A 171 29.52 11.65 -17.26
C THR A 171 30.00 13.04 -16.82
N GLY A 172 30.18 13.24 -15.51
CA GLY A 172 30.52 14.52 -14.91
C GLY A 172 29.35 15.47 -14.64
N ASN A 173 28.15 15.16 -15.17
CA ASN A 173 26.94 15.92 -14.91
C ASN A 173 26.22 15.39 -13.66
N ALA A 174 25.58 16.24 -12.90
CA ALA A 174 24.73 15.82 -11.81
C ALA A 174 23.39 15.28 -12.34
N PHE A 175 22.80 14.34 -11.59
CA PHE A 175 21.44 13.87 -11.74
C PHE A 175 20.74 13.99 -10.41
N PHE A 176 19.45 14.34 -10.38
CA PHE A 176 18.69 14.41 -9.14
C PHE A 176 17.36 13.68 -9.22
N VAL A 177 16.94 13.17 -8.06
CA VAL A 177 15.61 12.61 -7.82
C VAL A 177 14.94 13.46 -6.75
N ALA A 178 13.90 14.21 -7.13
CA ALA A 178 13.04 14.91 -6.19
C ALA A 178 11.94 13.97 -5.71
N ALA A 179 11.65 13.98 -4.40
CA ALA A 179 10.52 13.24 -3.82
C ALA A 179 10.01 13.99 -2.60
N ALA A 180 8.68 14.15 -2.48
CA ALA A 180 8.04 14.94 -1.44
C ALA A 180 8.72 16.31 -1.25
N HIS A 181 9.29 16.60 -0.07
CA HIS A 181 9.91 17.87 0.27
C HIS A 181 11.45 17.87 0.15
N GLY A 182 12.01 16.83 -0.48
CA GLY A 182 13.46 16.66 -0.61
C GLY A 182 13.93 16.36 -2.03
N ALA A 183 15.26 16.31 -2.17
CA ALA A 183 15.90 15.86 -3.40
C ALA A 183 17.23 15.14 -3.09
N SER A 184 17.48 14.08 -3.83
CA SER A 184 18.71 13.29 -3.79
C SER A 184 19.55 13.60 -5.01
N TRP A 185 20.82 13.93 -4.82
CA TRP A 185 21.76 14.36 -5.85
C TRP A 185 22.87 13.35 -6.02
N SER A 186 23.08 12.86 -7.23
CA SER A 186 24.13 11.91 -7.63
C SER A 186 25.01 12.51 -8.72
N TRP A 187 26.32 12.27 -8.63
CA TRP A 187 27.31 12.60 -9.66
C TRP A 187 27.84 11.35 -10.36
N GLY A 188 27.13 10.25 -10.21
CA GLY A 188 27.41 8.95 -10.78
C GLY A 188 27.14 7.83 -9.79
N GLY A 189 26.99 6.61 -10.30
CA GLY A 189 26.69 5.44 -9.50
C GLY A 189 25.22 5.09 -9.45
N ARG A 190 24.86 4.26 -8.50
CA ARG A 190 23.52 3.66 -8.39
C ARG A 190 22.84 4.09 -7.10
N LEU A 191 21.57 4.43 -7.20
CA LEU A 191 20.74 4.84 -6.08
C LEU A 191 19.32 4.29 -6.25
N ASP A 192 18.65 4.12 -5.11
CA ASP A 192 17.24 3.79 -5.04
C ASP A 192 16.49 4.83 -4.22
N VAL A 193 15.30 5.19 -4.64
CA VAL A 193 14.43 6.13 -3.94
C VAL A 193 13.02 5.57 -3.86
N ALA A 194 12.55 5.41 -2.63
CA ALA A 194 11.19 4.97 -2.33
C ALA A 194 10.40 6.08 -1.63
N ALA A 195 9.24 6.45 -2.17
CA ALA A 195 8.37 7.51 -1.68
C ALA A 195 6.94 6.97 -1.45
N TYR A 196 6.57 6.74 -0.19
CA TYR A 196 5.29 6.19 0.19
C TYR A 196 4.72 6.90 1.42
N ASP A 197 3.46 7.32 1.36
CA ASP A 197 2.73 7.90 2.49
C ASP A 197 3.45 9.08 3.18
N GLY A 198 4.19 9.86 2.38
CA GLY A 198 4.98 11.00 2.86
C GLY A 198 6.35 10.64 3.46
N ASP A 199 6.65 9.33 3.63
CA ASP A 199 7.99 8.85 3.96
C ASP A 199 8.81 8.65 2.70
N VAL A 200 10.03 9.14 2.71
CA VAL A 200 10.99 8.89 1.63
C VAL A 200 12.22 8.19 2.20
N THR A 201 12.60 7.09 1.55
CA THR A 201 13.85 6.38 1.80
C THR A 201 14.75 6.52 0.59
N VAL A 202 15.99 6.91 0.81
CA VAL A 202 17.02 7.03 -0.23
C VAL A 202 18.16 6.10 0.12
N ILE A 203 18.53 5.22 -0.80
CA ILE A 203 19.64 4.28 -0.67
C ILE A 203 20.76 4.66 -1.64
N ALA A 204 21.96 4.79 -1.14
CA ALA A 204 23.17 4.93 -1.93
C ALA A 204 23.77 3.54 -2.18
N GLU A 205 23.52 2.93 -3.33
CA GLU A 205 23.98 1.56 -3.60
C GLU A 205 25.48 1.51 -3.85
N GLN A 206 25.99 2.34 -4.75
CA GLN A 206 27.38 2.25 -5.20
C GLN A 206 28.24 3.42 -4.76
N ASN A 207 27.79 4.66 -5.03
CA ASN A 207 28.56 5.87 -4.75
C ASN A 207 27.85 6.73 -3.69
N PRO A 208 28.59 7.57 -2.95
CA PRO A 208 27.97 8.53 -2.06
C PRO A 208 27.07 9.51 -2.83
N LEU A 209 25.99 9.93 -2.20
CA LEU A 209 25.09 10.95 -2.70
C LEU A 209 24.74 11.99 -1.64
N ILE A 210 24.15 13.10 -2.04
CA ILE A 210 23.71 14.16 -1.15
C ILE A 210 22.18 14.23 -1.16
N VAL A 211 21.58 14.18 0.03
CA VAL A 211 20.14 14.39 0.22
C VAL A 211 19.91 15.75 0.87
N ARG A 212 19.01 16.54 0.29
CA ARG A 212 18.60 17.88 0.78
C ARG A 212 17.11 17.89 1.08
N VAL A 213 16.76 18.35 2.28
CA VAL A 213 15.37 18.43 2.74
C VAL A 213 15.21 19.67 3.61
N GLY A 214 14.27 20.57 3.28
CA GLY A 214 13.94 21.72 4.13
C GLY A 214 15.11 22.64 4.51
N GLY A 215 16.13 22.74 3.67
CA GLY A 215 17.34 23.53 3.95
C GLY A 215 18.44 22.77 4.68
N ALA A 216 18.18 21.59 5.22
CA ALA A 216 19.18 20.67 5.75
C ALA A 216 19.76 19.80 4.63
N GLN A 217 20.99 19.34 4.79
CA GLN A 217 21.59 18.35 3.87
C GLN A 217 22.37 17.30 4.64
N THR A 218 22.43 16.10 4.07
CA THR A 218 23.29 15.02 4.58
C THR A 218 23.93 14.27 3.43
N GLN A 219 25.13 13.76 3.66
CA GLN A 219 25.79 12.85 2.74
C GLN A 219 25.44 11.41 3.14
N VAL A 220 25.04 10.60 2.17
CA VAL A 220 24.75 9.18 2.35
C VAL A 220 25.88 8.41 1.68
N ALA A 221 26.65 7.66 2.48
CA ALA A 221 27.74 6.83 1.97
C ALA A 221 27.20 5.62 1.22
N ALA A 222 28.00 5.02 0.33
CA ALA A 222 27.65 3.77 -0.34
C ALA A 222 27.33 2.67 0.69
N GLY A 223 26.30 1.88 0.44
CA GLY A 223 25.78 0.87 1.35
C GLY A 223 24.85 1.38 2.43
N ASN A 224 24.59 2.68 2.47
CA ASN A 224 23.75 3.30 3.48
C ASN A 224 22.44 3.83 2.87
N ALA A 225 21.44 3.99 3.73
CA ALA A 225 20.20 4.68 3.45
C ALA A 225 19.99 5.86 4.39
N VAL A 226 19.14 6.79 3.98
CA VAL A 226 18.59 7.83 4.83
C VAL A 226 17.07 7.89 4.62
N ARG A 227 16.34 8.17 5.69
CA ARG A 227 14.90 8.44 5.64
C ARG A 227 14.60 9.89 5.96
N TYR A 228 13.58 10.42 5.30
CA TYR A 228 13.02 11.71 5.66
C TYR A 228 11.49 11.71 5.52
N ARG A 229 10.87 12.55 6.32
CA ARG A 229 9.44 12.85 6.27
C ARG A 229 9.26 14.34 6.46
N ASP A 230 8.36 14.94 5.69
CA ASP A 230 8.17 16.38 5.66
C ASP A 230 9.51 17.12 5.45
N VAL A 231 9.91 17.95 6.39
CA VAL A 231 11.19 18.69 6.35
C VAL A 231 12.25 18.11 7.30
N GLN A 232 12.00 16.94 7.89
CA GLN A 232 12.89 16.29 8.83
C GLN A 232 13.69 15.18 8.16
N ILE A 233 15.01 15.30 8.17
CA ILE A 233 15.91 14.28 7.66
C ILE A 233 16.54 13.49 8.82
N GLY A 234 16.48 12.15 8.72
CA GLY A 234 17.10 11.24 9.67
C GLY A 234 18.62 11.15 9.53
N ARG A 235 19.24 10.34 10.38
CA ARG A 235 20.66 9.98 10.23
C ARG A 235 20.79 8.85 9.23
N PRO A 236 21.86 8.84 8.39
CA PRO A 236 22.18 7.69 7.56
C PRO A 236 22.42 6.43 8.39
N TYR A 237 22.02 5.28 7.87
CA TYR A 237 22.19 3.96 8.50
C TYR A 237 22.53 2.90 7.46
N GLU A 238 23.23 1.87 7.86
CA GLU A 238 23.58 0.73 6.99
C GLU A 238 22.33 -0.09 6.64
N VAL A 239 22.30 -0.60 5.39
CA VAL A 239 21.21 -1.46 4.89
C VAL A 239 21.79 -2.69 4.21
N ASP A 240 21.05 -3.78 4.28
CA ASP A 240 21.31 -4.96 3.45
C ASP A 240 20.78 -4.69 2.02
N LEU A 241 21.69 -4.25 1.15
CA LEU A 241 21.37 -3.94 -0.25
C LEU A 241 20.74 -5.14 -0.97
N SER A 242 21.13 -6.38 -0.62
CA SER A 242 20.59 -7.57 -1.25
C SER A 242 19.12 -7.79 -0.89
N ALA A 243 18.72 -7.41 0.30
CA ALA A 243 17.34 -7.48 0.75
C ALA A 243 16.50 -6.29 0.27
N GLU A 244 17.01 -5.06 0.43
CA GLU A 244 16.26 -3.84 0.06
C GLU A 244 16.02 -3.73 -1.46
N LEU A 245 17.00 -4.14 -2.29
CA LEU A 245 16.91 -4.09 -3.76
C LEU A 245 16.46 -5.41 -4.42
N ALA A 246 16.03 -6.40 -3.63
CA ALA A 246 15.59 -7.71 -4.12
C ALA A 246 14.41 -7.64 -5.11
N TRP A 247 13.57 -6.59 -4.98
CA TRP A 247 12.42 -6.36 -5.84
C TRP A 247 12.82 -6.25 -7.33
N ARG A 248 14.01 -5.75 -7.64
CA ARG A 248 14.56 -5.67 -8.98
C ARG A 248 14.74 -7.05 -9.63
N ASN A 249 14.99 -8.06 -8.81
CA ASN A 249 15.11 -9.46 -9.23
C ASN A 249 13.79 -10.26 -9.07
N GLY A 250 12.67 -9.56 -8.86
CA GLY A 250 11.37 -10.21 -8.69
C GLY A 250 11.13 -10.84 -7.33
N GLN A 251 11.84 -10.40 -6.31
CA GLN A 251 11.72 -10.95 -4.96
C GLN A 251 11.53 -9.85 -3.92
N LEU A 252 10.88 -10.19 -2.82
CA LEU A 252 10.90 -9.38 -1.60
C LEU A 252 11.56 -10.21 -0.50
N VAL A 253 12.50 -9.61 0.22
CA VAL A 253 13.23 -10.28 1.29
C VAL A 253 12.96 -9.58 2.61
N PHE A 254 12.47 -10.32 3.58
CA PHE A 254 12.17 -9.82 4.92
C PHE A 254 12.97 -10.63 5.93
N MET A 255 13.78 -9.96 6.74
CA MET A 255 14.61 -10.56 7.77
C MET A 255 14.21 -9.99 9.13
N GLY A 256 13.41 -10.74 9.90
CA GLY A 256 12.93 -10.32 11.23
C GLY A 256 12.06 -9.05 11.23
N ARG A 257 11.42 -8.72 10.11
CA ARG A 257 10.58 -7.52 9.99
C ARG A 257 9.23 -7.72 10.68
N PRO A 258 8.68 -6.70 11.36
CA PRO A 258 7.31 -6.76 11.89
C PRO A 258 6.30 -7.12 10.80
N LEU A 259 5.33 -7.99 11.11
CA LEU A 259 4.30 -8.41 10.14
C LEU A 259 3.56 -7.23 9.53
N GLY A 260 3.33 -6.16 10.30
CA GLY A 260 2.71 -4.93 9.80
C GLY A 260 3.52 -4.25 8.69
N GLU A 261 4.86 -4.28 8.76
CA GLU A 261 5.74 -3.77 7.70
C GLU A 261 5.72 -4.69 6.49
N VAL A 262 5.79 -6.01 6.70
CA VAL A 262 5.72 -7.01 5.64
C VAL A 262 4.43 -6.84 4.84
N VAL A 263 3.29 -6.75 5.52
CA VAL A 263 1.97 -6.55 4.88
C VAL A 263 1.91 -5.22 4.12
N ARG A 264 2.46 -4.14 4.67
CA ARG A 264 2.51 -2.83 3.99
C ARG A 264 3.29 -2.89 2.69
N VAL A 265 4.42 -3.63 2.66
CA VAL A 265 5.20 -3.82 1.44
C VAL A 265 4.45 -4.71 0.45
N LEU A 266 3.86 -5.83 0.91
CA LEU A 266 3.09 -6.73 0.04
C LEU A 266 1.91 -6.03 -0.64
N GLN A 267 1.24 -5.11 0.05
CA GLN A 267 0.11 -4.34 -0.52
C GLN A 267 0.51 -3.44 -1.70
N ARG A 268 1.79 -3.13 -1.85
CA ARG A 268 2.29 -2.39 -3.02
C ARG A 268 2.35 -3.25 -4.27
N TRP A 269 2.43 -4.57 -4.12
CA TRP A 269 2.65 -5.54 -5.19
C TRP A 269 1.41 -6.35 -5.57
N GLN A 270 0.31 -6.15 -4.88
CA GLN A 270 -0.95 -6.84 -5.18
C GLN A 270 -2.14 -5.91 -5.00
N ASN A 271 -3.19 -6.15 -5.79
CA ASN A 271 -4.43 -5.42 -5.65
C ASN A 271 -5.13 -5.78 -4.34
N GLY A 272 -5.87 -4.81 -3.82
CA GLY A 272 -6.64 -4.97 -2.60
C GLY A 272 -5.86 -4.59 -1.35
N LYS A 273 -6.57 -4.54 -0.24
CA LYS A 273 -6.05 -4.14 1.07
C LYS A 273 -5.96 -5.35 2.00
N ILE A 274 -4.86 -5.42 2.73
CA ILE A 274 -4.66 -6.42 3.79
C ILE A 274 -4.73 -5.68 5.12
N MET A 275 -5.66 -6.06 5.98
CA MET A 275 -5.81 -5.51 7.31
C MET A 275 -5.33 -6.51 8.35
N ILE A 276 -4.60 -6.05 9.36
CA ILE A 276 -4.18 -6.86 10.51
C ILE A 276 -4.94 -6.37 11.73
N ILE A 277 -5.65 -7.28 12.39
CA ILE A 277 -6.34 -7.04 13.65
C ILE A 277 -5.46 -7.51 14.80
N GLY A 278 -5.14 -6.59 15.72
CA GLY A 278 -4.31 -6.83 16.89
C GLY A 278 -2.90 -6.26 16.76
N GLU A 279 -2.50 -5.41 17.71
CA GLU A 279 -1.17 -4.75 17.71
C GLU A 279 -0.03 -5.73 17.96
N GLU A 280 -0.26 -6.76 18.80
CA GLU A 280 0.70 -7.82 19.06
C GLU A 280 1.04 -8.57 17.76
N LEU A 281 0.03 -8.87 16.94
CA LEU A 281 0.22 -9.54 15.67
C LEU A 281 0.97 -8.66 14.67
N LYS A 282 0.69 -7.36 14.62
CA LYS A 282 1.41 -6.41 13.76
C LYS A 282 2.91 -6.32 14.07
N SER A 283 3.27 -6.43 15.33
CA SER A 283 4.66 -6.35 15.80
C SER A 283 5.43 -7.67 15.68
N ARG A 284 4.76 -8.78 15.37
CA ARG A 284 5.36 -10.12 15.30
C ARG A 284 6.43 -10.16 14.20
N PRO A 285 7.69 -10.56 14.54
CA PRO A 285 8.78 -10.62 13.57
C PRO A 285 8.57 -11.75 12.56
N VAL A 286 8.82 -11.46 11.29
CA VAL A 286 8.68 -12.40 10.17
C VAL A 286 9.96 -12.42 9.34
N THR A 287 10.43 -13.63 9.01
CA THR A 287 11.51 -13.85 8.05
C THR A 287 10.98 -14.68 6.91
N LEU A 288 10.97 -14.11 5.70
CA LEU A 288 10.53 -14.81 4.50
C LEU A 288 11.10 -14.16 3.24
N VAL A 289 11.15 -14.96 2.17
CA VAL A 289 11.39 -14.48 0.80
C VAL A 289 10.11 -14.72 -0.01
N VAL A 290 9.66 -13.68 -0.69
CA VAL A 290 8.47 -13.70 -1.54
C VAL A 290 8.90 -13.59 -2.98
N ASP A 291 8.44 -14.50 -3.83
CA ASP A 291 8.49 -14.39 -5.27
C ASP A 291 7.33 -13.48 -5.72
N LEU A 292 7.63 -12.38 -6.40
CA LEU A 292 6.63 -11.41 -6.84
C LEU A 292 5.66 -11.96 -7.88
N GLU A 293 6.08 -12.93 -8.69
CA GLU A 293 5.19 -13.62 -9.62
C GLU A 293 4.14 -14.48 -8.90
N ARG A 294 4.45 -14.91 -7.67
CA ARG A 294 3.58 -15.72 -6.79
C ARG A 294 3.12 -14.96 -5.55
N SER A 295 3.13 -13.66 -5.58
CA SER A 295 2.78 -12.81 -4.42
C SER A 295 1.38 -13.10 -3.84
N LYS A 296 0.44 -13.58 -4.66
CA LYS A 296 -0.92 -13.97 -4.22
C LYS A 296 -0.93 -15.19 -3.29
N ASP A 297 0.09 -16.06 -3.37
CA ASP A 297 0.20 -17.30 -2.58
C ASP A 297 0.86 -17.07 -1.22
N VAL A 298 1.37 -15.85 -0.97
CA VAL A 298 2.12 -15.52 0.25
C VAL A 298 1.25 -15.57 1.50
N LEU A 299 0.03 -15.03 1.43
CA LEU A 299 -0.87 -14.98 2.58
C LEU A 299 -1.28 -16.37 3.12
N PRO A 300 -1.62 -17.35 2.27
CA PRO A 300 -1.83 -18.73 2.71
C PRO A 300 -0.59 -19.38 3.37
N VAL A 301 0.60 -19.06 2.87
CA VAL A 301 1.86 -19.55 3.48
C VAL A 301 2.08 -18.91 4.85
N LEU A 302 1.91 -17.60 4.96
CA LEU A 302 1.99 -16.87 6.24
C LEU A 302 0.97 -17.40 7.25
N ALA A 303 -0.26 -17.69 6.82
CA ALA A 303 -1.29 -18.26 7.69
C ALA A 303 -0.82 -19.57 8.35
N ARG A 304 -0.21 -20.43 7.58
CA ARG A 304 0.29 -21.74 8.08
C ARG A 304 1.51 -21.58 8.99
N VAL A 305 2.48 -20.75 8.59
CA VAL A 305 3.76 -20.60 9.32
C VAL A 305 3.57 -19.87 10.65
N LEU A 306 2.72 -18.84 10.65
CA LEU A 306 2.50 -17.99 11.82
C LEU A 306 1.32 -18.44 12.68
N SER A 307 0.62 -19.52 12.30
CA SER A 307 -0.62 -19.96 12.97
C SER A 307 -1.58 -18.77 13.14
N ILE A 308 -1.92 -18.13 12.02
CA ILE A 308 -2.85 -16.99 11.95
C ILE A 308 -4.01 -17.30 11.03
N ASN A 309 -5.13 -16.68 11.28
CA ASN A 309 -6.29 -16.78 10.40
C ASN A 309 -6.24 -15.68 9.33
N VAL A 310 -6.32 -16.08 8.07
CA VAL A 310 -6.39 -15.19 6.92
C VAL A 310 -7.75 -15.38 6.25
N HIS A 311 -8.58 -14.35 6.29
CA HIS A 311 -9.90 -14.36 5.66
C HIS A 311 -9.93 -13.36 4.51
N ARG A 312 -10.20 -13.85 3.31
CA ARG A 312 -10.41 -13.02 2.12
C ARG A 312 -11.91 -12.77 1.99
N PHE A 313 -12.34 -11.56 2.25
CA PHE A 313 -13.75 -11.15 2.18
C PHE A 313 -14.16 -10.83 0.76
N THR A 314 -13.31 -10.10 0.02
CA THR A 314 -13.49 -9.77 -1.39
C THR A 314 -12.14 -9.84 -2.10
N ASP A 315 -12.12 -9.61 -3.40
CA ASP A 315 -10.86 -9.46 -4.15
C ASP A 315 -10.07 -8.23 -3.71
N TYR A 316 -10.71 -7.29 -3.01
CA TYR A 316 -10.12 -6.04 -2.55
C TYR A 316 -9.86 -5.99 -1.05
N LEU A 317 -10.31 -6.97 -0.26
CA LEU A 317 -10.14 -6.96 1.19
C LEU A 317 -9.78 -8.33 1.75
N THR A 318 -8.61 -8.40 2.37
CA THR A 318 -8.15 -9.54 3.16
C THR A 318 -7.88 -9.10 4.60
N VAL A 319 -8.32 -9.89 5.56
CA VAL A 319 -8.12 -9.63 7.00
C VAL A 319 -7.30 -10.74 7.62
N ILE A 320 -6.29 -10.33 8.38
CA ILE A 320 -5.41 -11.21 9.15
C ILE A 320 -5.68 -11.00 10.64
N ARG A 321 -5.91 -12.09 11.38
CA ARG A 321 -6.09 -12.09 12.84
C ARG A 321 -5.32 -13.23 13.49
N ALA A 322 -5.09 -13.15 14.79
CA ALA A 322 -4.58 -14.27 15.55
C ALA A 322 -5.55 -15.47 15.47
N ALA A 323 -5.01 -16.68 15.54
CA ALA A 323 -5.78 -17.92 15.53
C ALA A 323 -6.52 -18.11 16.85
#